data_05429a4b9f6dd1d5e41bc994e9bd7cdd
#
_entry.id   05429a4b9f6dd1d5e41bc994e9bd7cdd
#
_cell.length_a   1.000
_cell.length_b   1.000
_cell.length_c   1.000
_cell.angle_alpha   90.00
_cell.angle_beta   90.00
_cell.angle_gamma   90.00
#
_symmetry.space_group_name_H-M   'P 1'
#
loop_
_entity.id
_entity.type
_entity.pdbx_description
1 polymer ?
#
loop_
_entity_poly.entity_id
_entity_poly.type
_entity_poly.pdbx_seq_one_letter_code
_entity_poly.pdbx_strand_id
1 'polypeptide(L)'
;KARDRAAVSVYAQGNDYHELIKSKLKDLARWLTANAGGDVKVFVDTAAVMEKPLAAHAGLGWQGKHTNLVSRQFGSWLFLGSIFTTLDLPADPAEPDSCGSCRACLDICPTAAFPAPYKLDARRCISYLTIEHKGPIPRELRPGIGNRIFGCDDCLAICPWNKFASQGCEAKLAARDALRAPRLADLVRLDDAQFRTLFSKTSIKRTGRDRFVRNVLIAIGNSGDMALSAEAERLLDDPSPLVRGAAVWALSQLLPRQLFAELRKK
;
A
#
# COMPACT_ATOMS: atom_id res chain seq x y z
N LYS A 1 9.06 -14.68 -10.46
CA LYS A 1 8.53 -14.49 -9.09
C LYS A 1 7.80 -15.77 -8.71
N ALA A 2 8.01 -16.27 -7.49
CA ALA A 2 7.32 -17.45 -7.00
C ALA A 2 5.81 -17.17 -6.93
N ARG A 3 5.00 -18.03 -7.56
CA ARG A 3 3.55 -17.82 -7.70
C ARG A 3 2.79 -18.01 -6.39
N ASP A 4 3.40 -18.72 -5.44
CA ASP A 4 2.87 -19.03 -4.11
C ASP A 4 3.21 -17.95 -3.04
N ARG A 5 3.88 -16.87 -3.43
CA ARG A 5 4.34 -15.83 -2.52
C ARG A 5 3.56 -14.53 -2.71
N ALA A 6 3.23 -13.91 -1.57
CA ALA A 6 2.58 -12.61 -1.55
C ALA A 6 3.57 -11.45 -1.74
N ALA A 7 3.08 -10.35 -2.31
CA ALA A 7 3.75 -9.07 -2.32
C ALA A 7 3.06 -8.11 -1.33
N VAL A 8 3.85 -7.53 -0.44
CA VAL A 8 3.47 -6.48 0.50
C VAL A 8 4.26 -5.24 0.12
N SER A 9 3.60 -4.08 0.04
CA SER A 9 4.27 -2.79 -0.20
C SER A 9 5.40 -2.58 0.81
N VAL A 10 6.55 -2.10 0.36
CA VAL A 10 7.76 -2.01 1.19
C VAL A 10 7.55 -1.17 2.46
N TYR A 11 6.72 -0.13 2.39
CA TYR A 11 6.45 0.73 3.53
C TYR A 11 5.73 0.00 4.67
N ALA A 12 5.00 -1.06 4.37
CA ALA A 12 4.19 -1.82 5.31
C ALA A 12 4.90 -3.09 5.84
N GLN A 13 6.11 -3.36 5.37
CA GLN A 13 6.88 -4.54 5.81
C GLN A 13 7.53 -4.36 7.18
N GLY A 14 7.72 -3.11 7.65
CA GLY A 14 8.28 -2.75 8.95
C GLY A 14 7.24 -2.41 9.99
N ASN A 15 7.67 -1.65 11.00
CA ASN A 15 6.76 -1.05 11.97
C ASN A 15 5.94 0.07 11.33
N ASP A 16 4.83 0.41 11.97
CA ASP A 16 3.95 1.48 11.52
C ASP A 16 4.69 2.83 11.54
N TYR A 17 4.85 3.43 10.38
CA TYR A 17 5.57 4.69 10.20
C TYR A 17 4.86 5.88 10.87
N HIS A 18 3.54 5.81 11.06
CA HIS A 18 2.76 6.90 11.66
C HIS A 18 3.26 7.24 13.06
N GLU A 19 3.46 6.22 13.92
CA GLU A 19 3.94 6.44 15.28
C GLU A 19 5.35 7.00 15.30
N LEU A 20 6.22 6.46 14.44
CA LEU A 20 7.62 6.88 14.38
C LEU A 20 7.75 8.32 13.91
N ILE A 21 7.12 8.66 12.77
CA ILE A 21 7.22 10.02 12.20
C ILE A 21 6.54 11.02 13.13
N LYS A 22 5.37 10.69 13.68
CA LYS A 22 4.68 11.55 14.64
C LYS A 22 5.51 11.83 15.87
N SER A 23 6.27 10.85 16.38
CA SER A 23 7.19 11.05 17.49
C SER A 23 8.29 12.06 17.12
N LYS A 24 8.97 11.85 15.98
CA LYS A 24 10.02 12.75 15.49
C LYS A 24 9.51 14.18 15.23
N LEU A 25 8.31 14.30 14.65
CA LEU A 25 7.68 15.62 14.44
C LEU A 25 7.34 16.31 15.76
N LYS A 26 6.90 15.59 16.78
CA LYS A 26 6.65 16.15 18.11
C LYS A 26 7.95 16.66 18.77
N ASP A 27 9.04 15.93 18.60
CA ASP A 27 10.35 16.34 19.12
C ASP A 27 10.80 17.64 18.42
N LEU A 28 10.69 17.71 17.09
CA LEU A 28 10.99 18.91 16.32
C LEU A 28 10.06 20.08 16.67
N ALA A 29 8.76 19.81 16.84
CA ALA A 29 7.77 20.81 17.22
C ALA A 29 8.08 21.41 18.62
N ARG A 30 8.46 20.58 19.59
CA ARG A 30 8.89 21.06 20.92
C ARG A 30 10.15 21.92 20.83
N TRP A 31 11.11 21.50 20.02
CA TRP A 31 12.32 22.30 19.79
C TRP A 31 11.98 23.66 19.16
N LEU A 32 11.11 23.66 18.14
CA LEU A 32 10.68 24.87 17.45
C LEU A 32 10.01 25.86 18.42
N THR A 33 9.04 25.37 19.22
CA THR A 33 8.34 26.19 20.21
C THR A 33 9.30 26.74 21.29
N ALA A 34 10.25 25.93 21.73
CA ALA A 34 11.23 26.37 22.75
C ALA A 34 12.20 27.44 22.24
N ASN A 35 12.55 27.44 20.95
CA ASN A 35 13.54 28.36 20.40
C ASN A 35 12.93 29.57 19.68
N ALA A 36 11.72 29.44 19.12
CA ALA A 36 11.09 30.50 18.33
C ALA A 36 9.69 30.91 18.83
N GLY A 37 9.14 30.18 19.82
CA GLY A 37 7.77 30.42 20.30
C GLY A 37 6.72 29.89 19.32
N GLY A 38 5.51 30.47 19.41
CA GLY A 38 4.39 30.15 18.54
C GLY A 38 3.70 28.81 18.87
N ASP A 39 2.52 28.61 18.31
CA ASP A 39 1.78 27.36 18.40
C ASP A 39 2.17 26.40 17.28
N VAL A 40 2.10 25.09 17.54
CA VAL A 40 2.44 24.05 16.58
C VAL A 40 1.42 22.90 16.59
N LYS A 41 1.17 22.30 15.42
CA LYS A 41 0.35 21.10 15.28
C LYS A 41 0.97 20.16 14.25
N VAL A 42 1.15 18.90 14.62
CA VAL A 42 1.79 17.89 13.76
C VAL A 42 0.78 16.96 13.10
N PHE A 43 1.05 16.60 11.84
CA PHE A 43 0.23 15.70 11.04
C PHE A 43 1.08 14.66 10.34
N VAL A 44 0.58 13.43 10.27
CA VAL A 44 1.16 12.31 9.52
C VAL A 44 0.00 11.48 8.98
N ASP A 45 -0.39 11.63 7.72
CA ASP A 45 -1.34 10.80 6.95
C ASP A 45 -2.67 10.42 7.66
N THR A 46 -2.94 10.94 8.85
CA THR A 46 -4.13 10.60 9.67
C THR A 46 -5.13 11.73 9.78
N ALA A 47 -4.93 12.82 9.06
CA ALA A 47 -5.80 13.99 9.03
C ALA A 47 -6.14 14.37 7.59
N ALA A 48 -7.15 15.21 7.41
CA ALA A 48 -7.54 15.75 6.12
C ALA A 48 -6.56 16.85 5.64
N VAL A 49 -5.27 16.51 5.56
CA VAL A 49 -4.18 17.37 5.12
C VAL A 49 -3.63 16.80 3.82
N MET A 50 -3.53 17.62 2.80
CA MET A 50 -2.99 17.24 1.48
C MET A 50 -1.46 17.33 1.50
N GLU A 51 -0.78 16.41 2.18
CA GLU A 51 0.66 16.45 2.44
C GLU A 51 1.51 16.49 1.16
N LYS A 52 1.12 15.77 0.12
CA LYS A 52 1.89 15.75 -1.16
C LYS A 52 1.90 17.10 -1.87
N PRO A 53 0.76 17.78 -2.11
CA PRO A 53 0.76 19.15 -2.63
C PRO A 53 1.51 20.13 -1.73
N LEU A 54 1.33 20.05 -0.40
CA LEU A 54 2.02 20.93 0.53
C LEU A 54 3.54 20.75 0.45
N ALA A 55 4.02 19.51 0.42
CA ALA A 55 5.44 19.19 0.27
C ALA A 55 6.01 19.71 -1.06
N ALA A 56 5.23 19.64 -2.15
CA ALA A 56 5.64 20.21 -3.44
C ALA A 56 5.71 21.75 -3.39
N HIS A 57 4.74 22.40 -2.76
CA HIS A 57 4.78 23.86 -2.55
C HIS A 57 5.90 24.31 -1.62
N ALA A 58 6.29 23.45 -0.68
CA ALA A 58 7.42 23.68 0.24
C ALA A 58 8.81 23.38 -0.37
N GLY A 59 8.90 23.17 -1.68
CA GLY A 59 10.18 22.96 -2.35
C GLY A 59 10.87 21.62 -2.07
N LEU A 60 10.16 20.63 -1.48
CA LEU A 60 10.73 19.30 -1.20
C LEU A 60 10.82 18.41 -2.44
N GLY A 61 10.26 18.86 -3.54
CA GLY A 61 10.16 18.16 -4.81
C GLY A 61 8.90 18.57 -5.56
N TRP A 62 8.45 17.78 -6.52
CA TRP A 62 7.23 18.02 -7.29
C TRP A 62 6.28 16.82 -7.19
N GLN A 63 5.02 17.06 -7.41
CA GLN A 63 4.04 15.98 -7.53
C GLN A 63 4.18 15.36 -8.93
N GLY A 64 4.72 14.13 -8.99
CA GLY A 64 4.99 13.45 -10.25
C GLY A 64 3.72 12.97 -10.96
N LYS A 65 3.84 12.49 -12.21
CA LYS A 65 2.72 11.97 -13.01
C LYS A 65 1.94 10.84 -12.33
N HIS A 66 2.57 10.11 -11.40
CA HIS A 66 1.92 9.09 -10.55
C HIS A 66 1.26 9.65 -9.28
N THR A 67 1.14 10.97 -9.17
CA THR A 67 0.52 11.70 -8.04
C THR A 67 1.22 11.59 -6.68
N ASN A 68 2.38 10.95 -6.59
CA ASN A 68 3.21 10.96 -5.40
C ASN A 68 4.31 12.02 -5.53
N LEU A 69 4.88 12.44 -4.38
CA LEU A 69 6.02 13.36 -4.37
C LEU A 69 7.25 12.69 -4.99
N VAL A 70 7.99 13.45 -5.78
CA VAL A 70 9.30 13.08 -6.33
C VAL A 70 10.30 14.13 -5.92
N SER A 71 11.39 13.72 -5.32
CA SER A 71 12.49 14.57 -4.90
C SER A 71 13.73 14.35 -5.79
N ARG A 72 14.45 15.43 -6.10
CA ARG A 72 15.75 15.33 -6.77
C ARG A 72 16.79 14.61 -5.92
N GLN A 73 16.68 14.77 -4.60
CA GLN A 73 17.66 14.25 -3.65
C GLN A 73 17.35 12.82 -3.21
N PHE A 74 16.06 12.45 -3.07
CA PHE A 74 15.63 11.21 -2.43
C PHE A 74 14.78 10.30 -3.32
N GLY A 75 14.50 10.67 -4.56
CA GLY A 75 13.62 9.90 -5.44
C GLY A 75 12.15 9.99 -5.00
N SER A 76 11.40 8.88 -5.17
CA SER A 76 9.96 8.83 -4.86
C SER A 76 9.60 7.98 -3.63
N TRP A 77 10.60 7.46 -2.91
CA TRP A 77 10.41 6.64 -1.71
C TRP A 77 10.45 7.48 -0.44
N LEU A 78 9.45 8.31 -0.24
CA LEU A 78 9.40 9.26 0.86
C LEU A 78 8.16 9.05 1.73
N PHE A 79 8.35 9.15 3.04
CA PHE A 79 7.27 9.44 3.97
C PHE A 79 7.20 10.94 4.18
N LEU A 80 5.99 11.45 4.33
CA LEU A 80 5.73 12.87 4.57
C LEU A 80 5.18 13.07 5.97
N GLY A 81 5.42 14.25 6.51
CA GLY A 81 4.82 14.73 7.73
C GLY A 81 4.84 16.24 7.75
N SER A 82 3.89 16.86 8.41
CA SER A 82 3.70 18.30 8.41
C SER A 82 3.65 18.85 9.83
N ILE A 83 4.28 20.02 10.03
CA ILE A 83 4.11 20.86 11.21
C ILE A 83 3.44 22.15 10.75
N PHE A 84 2.24 22.40 11.25
CA PHE A 84 1.57 23.68 11.10
C PHE A 84 1.99 24.57 12.28
N THR A 85 2.32 25.82 12.01
CA THR A 85 2.78 26.77 13.02
C THR A 85 2.18 28.16 12.80
N THR A 86 2.08 28.92 13.87
CA THR A 86 1.72 30.35 13.83
C THR A 86 2.92 31.25 13.60
N LEU A 87 4.13 30.68 13.50
CA LEU A 87 5.32 31.44 13.16
C LEU A 87 5.26 31.93 11.71
N ASP A 88 5.65 33.16 11.50
CA ASP A 88 5.82 33.75 10.15
C ASP A 88 7.18 33.27 9.59
N LEU A 89 7.15 32.17 8.83
CA LEU A 89 8.32 31.58 8.20
C LEU A 89 8.31 31.91 6.71
N PRO A 90 9.44 32.36 6.14
CA PRO A 90 9.53 32.57 4.70
C PRO A 90 9.32 31.26 3.96
N ALA A 91 8.51 31.28 2.89
CA ALA A 91 8.27 30.11 2.07
C ALA A 91 9.46 29.83 1.15
N ASP A 92 9.85 28.56 1.07
CA ASP A 92 10.82 28.11 0.08
C ASP A 92 10.22 28.14 -1.34
N PRO A 93 11.00 28.34 -2.39
CA PRO A 93 10.50 28.28 -3.76
C PRO A 93 10.13 26.85 -4.13
N ALA A 94 8.97 26.67 -4.78
CA ALA A 94 8.55 25.37 -5.28
C ALA A 94 9.51 24.82 -6.35
N GLU A 95 9.78 23.52 -6.34
CA GLU A 95 10.56 22.87 -7.39
C GLU A 95 9.74 22.70 -8.69
N PRO A 96 10.33 22.95 -9.86
CA PRO A 96 9.66 22.71 -11.12
C PRO A 96 9.50 21.20 -11.38
N ASP A 97 8.41 20.84 -12.05
CA ASP A 97 8.18 19.46 -12.51
C ASP A 97 9.30 19.00 -13.44
N SER A 98 9.87 17.87 -13.13
CA SER A 98 10.95 17.24 -13.89
C SER A 98 10.60 15.86 -14.43
N CYS A 99 9.30 15.52 -14.56
CA CYS A 99 8.83 14.30 -15.20
C CYS A 99 9.08 14.27 -16.73
N GLY A 100 9.13 15.43 -17.37
CA GLY A 100 9.38 15.56 -18.81
C GLY A 100 8.47 14.68 -19.66
N SER A 101 9.01 14.01 -20.69
CA SER A 101 8.29 13.08 -21.57
C SER A 101 8.10 11.68 -20.96
N CYS A 102 8.72 11.37 -19.81
CA CYS A 102 8.62 10.05 -19.19
C CYS A 102 7.19 9.71 -18.80
N ARG A 103 6.78 8.45 -19.08
CA ARG A 103 5.45 7.93 -18.72
C ARG A 103 5.50 6.52 -18.11
N ALA A 104 6.66 6.06 -17.68
CA ALA A 104 6.88 4.70 -17.20
C ALA A 104 5.91 4.29 -16.06
N CYS A 105 5.62 5.21 -15.12
CA CYS A 105 4.67 4.97 -14.03
C CYS A 105 3.22 4.81 -14.50
N LEU A 106 2.83 5.45 -15.59
CA LEU A 106 1.49 5.31 -16.16
C LEU A 106 1.34 3.97 -16.88
N ASP A 107 2.38 3.57 -17.62
CA ASP A 107 2.38 2.37 -18.46
C ASP A 107 2.50 1.07 -17.62
N ILE A 108 3.21 1.12 -16.49
CA ILE A 108 3.39 -0.05 -15.62
C ILE A 108 2.15 -0.41 -14.80
N CYS A 109 1.16 0.50 -14.65
CA CYS A 109 0.03 0.30 -13.77
C CYS A 109 -0.88 -0.85 -14.25
N PRO A 110 -0.99 -1.98 -13.53
CA PRO A 110 -1.69 -3.17 -14.04
C PRO A 110 -3.21 -2.98 -14.16
N THR A 111 -3.77 -1.99 -13.47
CA THR A 111 -5.20 -1.69 -13.45
C THR A 111 -5.54 -0.40 -14.19
N ALA A 112 -4.57 0.19 -14.89
CA ALA A 112 -4.72 1.45 -15.61
C ALA A 112 -5.41 2.53 -14.74
N ALA A 113 -4.89 2.72 -13.51
CA ALA A 113 -5.46 3.66 -12.54
C ALA A 113 -5.16 5.13 -12.86
N PHE A 114 -4.34 5.42 -13.88
CA PHE A 114 -4.00 6.78 -14.31
C PHE A 114 -4.71 7.12 -15.63
N PRO A 115 -5.89 7.79 -15.59
CA PRO A 115 -6.58 8.19 -16.81
C PRO A 115 -5.83 9.26 -17.61
N ALA A 116 -4.97 10.03 -16.96
CA ALA A 116 -4.05 10.99 -17.55
C ALA A 116 -2.87 11.23 -16.60
N PRO A 117 -1.75 11.82 -17.07
CA PRO A 117 -0.69 12.30 -16.19
C PRO A 117 -1.24 13.17 -15.06
N TYR A 118 -0.72 13.01 -13.85
CA TYR A 118 -1.11 13.75 -12.64
C TYR A 118 -2.56 13.52 -12.18
N LYS A 119 -3.25 12.52 -12.74
CA LYS A 119 -4.61 12.14 -12.35
C LYS A 119 -4.67 10.68 -11.97
N LEU A 120 -5.22 10.39 -10.80
CA LEU A 120 -5.41 9.04 -10.28
C LEU A 120 -6.90 8.76 -10.07
N ASP A 121 -7.40 7.68 -10.66
CA ASP A 121 -8.66 7.07 -10.24
C ASP A 121 -8.37 6.07 -9.11
N ALA A 122 -8.57 6.50 -7.86
CA ALA A 122 -8.31 5.67 -6.68
C ALA A 122 -9.11 4.37 -6.68
N ARG A 123 -10.32 4.35 -7.29
CA ARG A 123 -11.17 3.15 -7.37
C ARG A 123 -10.55 2.02 -8.19
N ARG A 124 -9.54 2.33 -9.01
CA ARG A 124 -8.76 1.39 -9.80
C ARG A 124 -7.37 1.11 -9.21
N CYS A 125 -6.92 1.97 -8.27
CA CYS A 125 -5.59 1.84 -7.67
C CYS A 125 -5.51 0.62 -6.76
N ILE A 126 -4.55 -0.29 -7.01
CA ILE A 126 -4.36 -1.51 -6.21
C ILE A 126 -4.08 -1.16 -4.74
N SER A 127 -3.35 -0.09 -4.46
CA SER A 127 -3.09 0.36 -3.10
C SER A 127 -4.40 0.68 -2.38
N TYR A 128 -5.27 1.49 -2.98
CA TYR A 128 -6.60 1.78 -2.42
C TYR A 128 -7.46 0.52 -2.27
N LEU A 129 -7.50 -0.34 -3.30
CA LEU A 129 -8.32 -1.55 -3.30
C LEU A 129 -7.92 -2.55 -2.21
N THR A 130 -6.63 -2.67 -1.93
CA THR A 130 -6.11 -3.63 -0.94
C THR A 130 -6.03 -3.08 0.48
N ILE A 131 -6.04 -1.75 0.66
CA ILE A 131 -5.90 -1.10 1.97
C ILE A 131 -7.24 -0.52 2.45
N GLU A 132 -7.91 0.30 1.63
CA GLU A 132 -9.05 1.12 2.06
C GLU A 132 -10.40 0.55 1.66
N HIS A 133 -10.50 -0.09 0.49
CA HIS A 133 -11.76 -0.59 -0.02
C HIS A 133 -12.35 -1.70 0.87
N LYS A 134 -13.55 -1.45 1.41
CA LYS A 134 -14.18 -2.35 2.40
C LYS A 134 -14.97 -3.51 1.78
N GLY A 135 -15.49 -3.33 0.57
CA GLY A 135 -16.33 -4.30 -0.13
C GLY A 135 -15.57 -5.34 -0.98
N PRO A 136 -16.29 -6.13 -1.78
CA PRO A 136 -15.67 -7.01 -2.76
C PRO A 136 -14.99 -6.19 -3.86
N ILE A 137 -13.76 -6.55 -4.19
CA ILE A 137 -13.03 -5.90 -5.29
C ILE A 137 -13.71 -6.26 -6.63
N PRO A 138 -13.92 -5.30 -7.55
CA PRO A 138 -14.50 -5.55 -8.87
C PRO A 138 -13.77 -6.68 -9.61
N ARG A 139 -14.51 -7.58 -10.24
CA ARG A 139 -13.94 -8.79 -10.86
C ARG A 139 -12.93 -8.48 -11.94
N GLU A 140 -13.18 -7.47 -12.73
CA GLU A 140 -12.32 -7.01 -13.83
C GLU A 140 -10.95 -6.48 -13.37
N LEU A 141 -10.83 -6.05 -12.11
CA LEU A 141 -9.57 -5.54 -11.56
C LEU A 141 -8.73 -6.63 -10.88
N ARG A 142 -9.35 -7.75 -10.46
CA ARG A 142 -8.66 -8.81 -9.70
C ARG A 142 -7.45 -9.40 -10.42
N PRO A 143 -7.49 -9.70 -11.72
CA PRO A 143 -6.32 -10.22 -12.43
C PRO A 143 -5.13 -9.26 -12.37
N GLY A 144 -5.36 -7.94 -12.52
CA GLY A 144 -4.33 -6.92 -12.45
C GLY A 144 -3.67 -6.78 -11.06
N ILE A 145 -4.35 -7.20 -9.98
CA ILE A 145 -3.78 -7.17 -8.63
C ILE A 145 -2.60 -8.15 -8.52
N GLY A 146 -2.65 -9.28 -9.24
CA GLY A 146 -1.60 -10.28 -9.17
C GLY A 146 -1.46 -10.84 -7.75
N ASN A 147 -0.24 -10.84 -7.21
CA ASN A 147 0.06 -11.31 -5.86
C ASN A 147 0.17 -10.20 -4.80
N ARG A 148 -0.28 -8.97 -5.11
CA ARG A 148 -0.23 -7.82 -4.19
C ARG A 148 -1.37 -7.93 -3.19
N ILE A 149 -1.03 -8.21 -1.93
CA ILE A 149 -2.03 -8.40 -0.87
C ILE A 149 -2.23 -7.15 0.00
N PHE A 150 -1.27 -6.23 -0.01
CA PHE A 150 -1.35 -4.97 0.73
C PHE A 150 -0.48 -3.91 0.08
N GLY A 151 -1.10 -2.87 -0.48
CA GLY A 151 -0.41 -1.82 -1.21
C GLY A 151 0.10 -2.25 -2.59
N CYS A 152 0.71 -1.32 -3.30
CA CYS A 152 1.30 -1.51 -4.61
C CYS A 152 2.37 -0.45 -4.83
N ASP A 153 3.56 -0.88 -5.18
CA ASP A 153 4.71 0.01 -5.35
C ASP A 153 5.10 0.22 -6.81
N ASP A 154 4.39 -0.37 -7.78
CA ASP A 154 4.83 -0.43 -9.16
C ASP A 154 5.15 0.94 -9.76
N CYS A 155 4.28 1.93 -9.55
CA CYS A 155 4.47 3.28 -10.07
C CYS A 155 5.63 4.04 -9.38
N LEU A 156 5.89 3.75 -8.10
CA LEU A 156 7.04 4.28 -7.38
C LEU A 156 8.32 3.60 -7.84
N ALA A 157 8.33 2.26 -7.86
CA ALA A 157 9.52 1.46 -8.15
C ALA A 157 10.10 1.73 -9.55
N ILE A 158 9.24 1.98 -10.55
CA ILE A 158 9.69 2.24 -11.94
C ILE A 158 10.19 3.67 -12.15
N CYS A 159 10.00 4.58 -11.20
CA CYS A 159 10.36 5.97 -11.37
C CYS A 159 11.88 6.15 -11.55
N PRO A 160 12.37 6.74 -12.66
CA PRO A 160 13.79 6.87 -12.93
C PRO A 160 14.52 7.77 -11.91
N TRP A 161 13.79 8.62 -11.20
CA TRP A 161 14.33 9.46 -10.14
C TRP A 161 14.79 8.68 -8.92
N ASN A 162 14.38 7.42 -8.78
CA ASN A 162 14.86 6.53 -7.71
C ASN A 162 16.35 6.20 -7.78
N LYS A 163 17.03 6.54 -8.88
CA LYS A 163 18.49 6.45 -8.95
C LYS A 163 19.18 7.33 -7.88
N PHE A 164 18.47 8.33 -7.35
CA PHE A 164 18.95 9.19 -6.28
C PHE A 164 18.46 8.76 -4.89
N ALA A 165 17.57 7.74 -4.82
CA ALA A 165 17.08 7.22 -3.56
C ALA A 165 18.21 6.56 -2.77
N SER A 166 18.30 6.88 -1.49
CA SER A 166 19.20 6.20 -0.54
C SER A 166 18.43 5.23 0.35
N GLN A 167 19.11 4.20 0.82
CA GLN A 167 18.51 3.28 1.77
C GLN A 167 18.26 4.00 3.09
N GLY A 168 17.02 3.90 3.59
CA GLY A 168 16.68 4.43 4.91
C GLY A 168 17.44 3.72 6.02
N CYS A 169 17.96 4.50 6.99
CA CYS A 169 18.72 3.97 8.13
C CYS A 169 17.86 3.72 9.39
N GLU A 170 16.57 3.98 9.34
CA GLU A 170 15.67 3.80 10.48
C GLU A 170 15.35 2.32 10.72
N ALA A 171 15.97 1.72 11.74
CA ALA A 171 15.84 0.30 12.04
C ALA A 171 14.38 -0.17 12.28
N LYS A 172 13.52 0.70 12.80
CA LYS A 172 12.11 0.39 13.03
C LYS A 172 11.30 0.21 11.74
N LEU A 173 11.78 0.78 10.63
CA LEU A 173 11.17 0.63 9.31
C LEU A 173 11.75 -0.53 8.51
N ALA A 174 12.78 -1.19 9.02
CA ALA A 174 13.37 -2.37 8.38
C ALA A 174 12.30 -3.46 8.20
N ALA A 175 12.32 -4.09 7.03
CA ALA A 175 11.35 -5.14 6.70
C ALA A 175 11.51 -6.34 7.64
N ARG A 176 10.40 -6.77 8.24
CA ARG A 176 10.33 -8.00 9.02
C ARG A 176 10.43 -9.20 8.08
N ASP A 177 11.22 -10.21 8.43
CA ASP A 177 11.41 -11.39 7.58
C ASP A 177 10.09 -12.09 7.23
N ALA A 178 9.16 -12.15 8.18
CA ALA A 178 7.82 -12.69 7.98
C ALA A 178 6.99 -11.94 6.90
N LEU A 179 7.39 -10.72 6.47
CA LEU A 179 6.66 -9.90 5.50
C LEU A 179 7.41 -9.70 4.18
N ARG A 180 8.61 -10.25 4.04
CA ARG A 180 9.46 -10.13 2.83
C ARG A 180 9.03 -11.06 1.69
N ALA A 181 8.03 -11.63 1.52
CA ALA A 181 7.49 -12.55 0.52
C ALA A 181 6.87 -13.78 1.22
N PRO A 182 5.89 -13.55 2.10
CA PRO A 182 5.27 -14.63 2.84
C PRO A 182 4.51 -15.59 1.91
N ARG A 183 4.34 -16.84 2.35
CA ARG A 183 3.56 -17.83 1.59
C ARG A 183 2.07 -17.51 1.68
N LEU A 184 1.38 -17.57 0.54
CA LEU A 184 -0.06 -17.34 0.48
C LEU A 184 -0.83 -18.36 1.33
N ALA A 185 -0.39 -19.63 1.35
CA ALA A 185 -1.00 -20.71 2.14
C ALA A 185 -0.96 -20.41 3.65
N ASP A 186 0.13 -19.82 4.15
CA ASP A 186 0.25 -19.50 5.57
C ASP A 186 -0.64 -18.30 5.95
N LEU A 187 -0.68 -17.29 5.08
CA LEU A 187 -1.45 -16.07 5.33
C LEU A 187 -2.97 -16.28 5.27
N VAL A 188 -3.42 -17.16 4.39
CA VAL A 188 -4.85 -17.40 4.19
C VAL A 188 -5.48 -18.20 5.34
N ARG A 189 -4.66 -18.88 6.14
CA ARG A 189 -5.07 -19.68 7.32
C ARG A 189 -5.27 -18.85 8.59
N LEU A 190 -4.82 -17.59 8.60
CA LEU A 190 -4.87 -16.77 9.79
C LEU A 190 -6.31 -16.55 10.28
N ASP A 191 -6.56 -16.88 11.54
CA ASP A 191 -7.71 -16.40 12.28
C ASP A 191 -7.50 -14.93 12.76
N ASP A 192 -8.49 -14.32 13.41
CA ASP A 192 -8.39 -12.93 13.85
C ASP A 192 -7.30 -12.72 14.91
N ALA A 193 -7.13 -13.66 15.85
CA ALA A 193 -6.12 -13.58 16.90
C ALA A 193 -4.69 -13.69 16.33
N GLN A 194 -4.48 -14.64 15.43
CA GLN A 194 -3.21 -14.84 14.72
C GLN A 194 -2.89 -13.64 13.83
N PHE A 195 -3.89 -13.11 13.10
CA PHE A 195 -3.76 -11.89 12.29
C PHE A 195 -3.31 -10.70 13.16
N ARG A 196 -3.99 -10.45 14.27
CA ARG A 196 -3.65 -9.34 15.19
C ARG A 196 -2.26 -9.47 15.80
N THR A 197 -1.82 -10.69 16.05
CA THR A 197 -0.48 -10.99 16.60
C THR A 197 0.59 -10.75 15.55
N LEU A 198 0.45 -11.34 14.35
CA LEU A 198 1.43 -11.23 13.27
C LEU A 198 1.63 -9.77 12.83
N PHE A 199 0.52 -9.03 12.69
CA PHE A 199 0.53 -7.65 12.21
C PHE A 199 0.54 -6.60 13.34
N SER A 200 0.86 -7.02 14.58
CA SER A 200 1.04 -6.07 15.68
C SER A 200 2.08 -5.00 15.33
N LYS A 201 1.76 -3.73 15.61
CA LYS A 201 2.60 -2.55 15.31
C LYS A 201 2.93 -2.37 13.82
N THR A 202 2.13 -2.91 12.91
CA THR A 202 2.25 -2.64 11.47
C THR A 202 1.03 -1.88 10.96
N SER A 203 1.17 -1.17 9.83
CA SER A 203 0.04 -0.51 9.15
C SER A 203 -1.01 -1.51 8.63
N ILE A 204 -0.63 -2.78 8.40
CA ILE A 204 -1.52 -3.84 7.91
C ILE A 204 -2.64 -4.14 8.92
N LYS A 205 -2.36 -4.05 10.23
CA LYS A 205 -3.33 -4.37 11.29
C LYS A 205 -4.66 -3.62 11.14
N ARG A 206 -4.65 -2.40 10.60
CA ARG A 206 -5.86 -1.57 10.40
C ARG A 206 -6.85 -2.14 9.39
N THR A 207 -6.41 -3.00 8.48
CA THR A 207 -7.28 -3.61 7.47
C THR A 207 -8.31 -4.55 8.10
N GLY A 208 -7.95 -5.24 9.17
CA GLY A 208 -8.69 -6.34 9.73
C GLY A 208 -8.52 -7.64 8.93
N ARG A 209 -8.77 -8.78 9.59
CA ARG A 209 -8.58 -10.12 9.03
C ARG A 209 -9.34 -10.33 7.73
N ASP A 210 -10.61 -9.99 7.66
CA ASP A 210 -11.45 -10.33 6.53
C ASP A 210 -11.05 -9.66 5.22
N ARG A 211 -10.71 -8.36 5.26
CA ARG A 211 -10.20 -7.65 4.07
C ARG A 211 -8.83 -8.18 3.66
N PHE A 212 -7.98 -8.49 4.63
CA PHE A 212 -6.67 -9.07 4.38
C PHE A 212 -6.79 -10.44 3.71
N VAL A 213 -7.61 -11.36 4.25
CA VAL A 213 -7.85 -12.69 3.69
C VAL A 213 -8.50 -12.61 2.31
N ARG A 214 -9.44 -11.66 2.08
CA ARG A 214 -9.96 -11.35 0.74
C ARG A 214 -8.83 -11.09 -0.26
N ASN A 215 -7.84 -10.26 0.12
CA ASN A 215 -6.72 -9.92 -0.76
C ASN A 215 -5.82 -11.13 -1.01
N VAL A 216 -5.56 -11.95 0.02
CA VAL A 216 -4.78 -13.18 -0.09
C VAL A 216 -5.47 -14.18 -1.02
N LEU A 217 -6.78 -14.35 -0.92
CA LEU A 217 -7.56 -15.22 -1.81
C LEU A 217 -7.52 -14.74 -3.27
N ILE A 218 -7.56 -13.44 -3.52
CA ILE A 218 -7.36 -12.90 -4.87
C ILE A 218 -5.96 -13.23 -5.39
N ALA A 219 -4.93 -13.12 -4.56
CA ALA A 219 -3.58 -13.51 -4.93
C ALA A 219 -3.47 -15.04 -5.19
N ILE A 220 -4.14 -15.87 -4.42
CA ILE A 220 -4.26 -17.31 -4.64
C ILE A 220 -4.90 -17.60 -6.01
N GLY A 221 -6.04 -16.98 -6.32
CA GLY A 221 -6.67 -17.14 -7.63
C GLY A 221 -5.77 -16.72 -8.79
N ASN A 222 -4.96 -15.67 -8.61
CA ASN A 222 -4.00 -15.20 -9.62
C ASN A 222 -2.73 -16.06 -9.72
N SER A 223 -2.46 -16.93 -8.76
CA SER A 223 -1.23 -17.73 -8.72
C SER A 223 -1.17 -18.76 -9.86
N GLY A 224 -2.33 -19.28 -10.29
CA GLY A 224 -2.42 -20.42 -11.19
C GLY A 224 -1.87 -21.71 -10.57
N ASP A 225 -1.64 -21.75 -9.26
CA ASP A 225 -1.18 -22.92 -8.53
C ASP A 225 -2.37 -23.69 -7.95
N MET A 226 -2.72 -24.79 -8.60
CA MET A 226 -3.84 -25.63 -8.20
C MET A 226 -3.65 -26.26 -6.80
N ALA A 227 -2.42 -26.37 -6.30
CA ALA A 227 -2.17 -26.85 -4.94
C ALA A 227 -2.78 -25.95 -3.87
N LEU A 228 -3.01 -24.67 -4.18
CA LEU A 228 -3.66 -23.70 -3.28
C LEU A 228 -5.19 -23.78 -3.28
N SER A 229 -5.80 -24.62 -4.12
CA SER A 229 -7.27 -24.73 -4.19
C SER A 229 -7.88 -25.23 -2.88
N ALA A 230 -7.24 -26.20 -2.21
CA ALA A 230 -7.69 -26.70 -0.91
C ALA A 230 -7.75 -25.61 0.17
N GLU A 231 -6.85 -24.63 0.12
CA GLU A 231 -6.85 -23.50 1.04
C GLU A 231 -8.04 -22.55 0.79
N ALA A 232 -8.38 -22.34 -0.48
CA ALA A 232 -9.55 -21.54 -0.84
C ALA A 232 -10.86 -22.28 -0.52
N GLU A 233 -10.92 -23.59 -0.73
CA GLU A 233 -12.11 -24.43 -0.43
C GLU A 233 -12.48 -24.39 1.05
N ARG A 234 -11.50 -24.45 1.96
CA ARG A 234 -11.72 -24.31 3.41
C ARG A 234 -12.43 -23.02 3.82
N LEU A 235 -12.36 -21.99 3.02
CA LEU A 235 -12.95 -20.66 3.30
C LEU A 235 -14.31 -20.43 2.62
N LEU A 236 -14.90 -21.46 2.02
CA LEU A 236 -16.27 -21.37 1.50
C LEU A 236 -17.31 -21.23 2.62
N ASP A 237 -17.01 -21.75 3.82
CA ASP A 237 -17.86 -21.66 5.01
C ASP A 237 -17.39 -20.58 6.01
N ASP A 238 -16.47 -19.69 5.60
CA ASP A 238 -16.02 -18.58 6.45
C ASP A 238 -17.21 -17.70 6.88
N PRO A 239 -17.29 -17.23 8.14
CA PRO A 239 -18.38 -16.38 8.60
C PRO A 239 -18.52 -15.07 7.79
N SER A 240 -17.42 -14.57 7.24
CA SER A 240 -17.41 -13.33 6.44
C SER A 240 -17.85 -13.59 5.00
N PRO A 241 -18.95 -12.99 4.51
CA PRO A 241 -19.36 -13.10 3.12
C PRO A 241 -18.33 -12.53 2.14
N LEU A 242 -17.50 -11.59 2.61
CA LEU A 242 -16.41 -11.02 1.83
C LEU A 242 -15.33 -12.07 1.53
N VAL A 243 -15.01 -12.90 2.52
CA VAL A 243 -14.04 -13.98 2.42
C VAL A 243 -14.61 -15.11 1.54
N ARG A 244 -15.84 -15.55 1.80
CA ARG A 244 -16.50 -16.58 0.96
C ARG A 244 -16.54 -16.19 -0.51
N GLY A 245 -16.93 -14.95 -0.82
CA GLY A 245 -16.98 -14.45 -2.21
C GLY A 245 -15.62 -14.40 -2.89
N ALA A 246 -14.54 -14.14 -2.15
CA ALA A 246 -13.18 -14.19 -2.65
C ALA A 246 -12.69 -15.63 -2.85
N ALA A 247 -13.06 -16.56 -1.95
CA ALA A 247 -12.76 -18.00 -2.06
C ALA A 247 -13.41 -18.62 -3.32
N VAL A 248 -14.70 -18.36 -3.55
CA VAL A 248 -15.39 -18.77 -4.77
C VAL A 248 -14.68 -18.26 -6.03
N TRP A 249 -14.26 -16.99 -6.03
CA TRP A 249 -13.53 -16.45 -7.17
C TRP A 249 -12.17 -17.13 -7.35
N ALA A 250 -11.40 -17.33 -6.28
CA ALA A 250 -10.11 -18.02 -6.34
C ALA A 250 -10.25 -19.42 -6.94
N LEU A 251 -11.22 -20.20 -6.47
CA LEU A 251 -11.51 -21.55 -6.99
C LEU A 251 -11.95 -21.52 -8.46
N SER A 252 -12.72 -20.50 -8.87
CA SER A 252 -13.10 -20.33 -10.29
C SER A 252 -11.93 -20.06 -11.22
N GLN A 253 -10.80 -19.55 -10.69
CA GLN A 253 -9.58 -19.32 -11.43
C GLN A 253 -8.63 -20.53 -11.44
N LEU A 254 -8.64 -21.33 -10.38
CA LEU A 254 -7.70 -22.43 -10.19
C LEU A 254 -8.22 -23.76 -10.72
N LEU A 255 -9.54 -24.03 -10.55
CA LEU A 255 -10.11 -25.33 -10.88
C LEU A 255 -10.52 -25.43 -12.35
N PRO A 256 -10.38 -26.60 -12.96
CA PRO A 256 -11.02 -26.91 -14.23
C PRO A 256 -12.54 -26.68 -14.16
N ARG A 257 -13.15 -26.23 -15.23
CA ARG A 257 -14.58 -25.86 -15.28
C ARG A 257 -15.52 -26.94 -14.74
N GLN A 258 -15.22 -28.21 -15.01
CA GLN A 258 -16.03 -29.35 -14.55
C GLN A 258 -15.98 -29.47 -13.02
N LEU A 259 -14.79 -29.50 -12.42
CA LEU A 259 -14.60 -29.55 -10.97
C LEU A 259 -15.23 -28.35 -10.26
N PHE A 260 -15.08 -27.16 -10.81
CA PHE A 260 -15.73 -25.97 -10.24
C PHE A 260 -17.26 -26.05 -10.33
N ALA A 261 -17.82 -26.60 -11.41
CA ALA A 261 -19.26 -26.81 -11.56
C ALA A 261 -19.82 -27.84 -10.56
N GLU A 262 -19.06 -28.89 -10.26
CA GLU A 262 -19.42 -29.88 -9.24
C GLU A 262 -19.41 -29.28 -7.83
N LEU A 263 -18.39 -28.50 -7.51
CA LEU A 263 -18.29 -27.80 -6.22
C LEU A 263 -19.49 -26.86 -5.97
N ARG A 264 -20.02 -26.21 -7.01
CA ARG A 264 -21.20 -25.33 -6.91
C ARG A 264 -22.50 -26.04 -6.59
N LYS A 265 -22.57 -27.35 -6.73
CA LYS A 265 -23.79 -28.18 -6.45
C LYS A 265 -23.87 -28.65 -5.00
N LYS A 266 -22.75 -28.58 -4.29
CA LYS A 266 -22.65 -28.84 -2.85
C LYS A 266 -23.00 -27.59 -2.05
#